data_952d7889c9ee90d3d34cb4c08a42f671
#
_entry.id   952d7889c9ee90d3d34cb4c08a42f671
#
_cell.length_a   1.000
_cell.length_b   1.000
_cell.length_c   1.000
_cell.angle_alpha   90.00
_cell.angle_beta   90.00
_cell.angle_gamma   90.00
#
_symmetry.space_group_name_H-M   'P 1'
#
loop_
_entity.id
_entity.type
_entity.pdbx_description
1 polymer ?
#
loop_
_entity_poly.entity_id
_entity_poly.type
_entity_poly.pdbx_seq_one_letter_code
_entity_poly.pdbx_strand_id
1 'polypeptide(L)'
;EVHRAIDGLATEVDRGADLVQRLAESSTSIGQVLKVIEDIAQQTGLLALNATIEAAHAGEQGRGFAVVAGNVRTLSTQTRESAREIARIVTELQDRASEAAAAMLEGRARAQATVQEALAAREALDGIDAAVHRIEAMNHAIATAAEEQSVVAQEISKDLVTISNRSAHISEGSEEVARTSTGLAELSS
;
A
#
# COMPACT_ATOMS: atom_id res chain seq x y z
N GLU A 1 9.55 10.65 -3.13
CA GLU A 1 9.97 10.05 -1.84
C GLU A 1 9.20 8.78 -1.51
N VAL A 2 7.87 8.79 -1.60
CA VAL A 2 7.01 7.60 -1.32
C VAL A 2 7.40 6.41 -2.20
N HIS A 3 7.63 6.61 -3.50
CA HIS A 3 8.03 5.53 -4.42
C HIS A 3 9.34 4.86 -4.01
N ARG A 4 10.35 5.65 -3.62
CA ARG A 4 11.63 5.12 -3.12
C ARG A 4 11.48 4.33 -1.80
N ALA A 5 10.61 4.78 -0.91
CA ALA A 5 10.35 4.09 0.35
C ALA A 5 9.67 2.71 0.12
N ILE A 6 8.74 2.64 -0.84
CA ILE A 6 8.03 1.39 -1.18
C ILE A 6 8.94 0.43 -1.95
N ASP A 7 9.78 0.90 -2.87
CA ASP A 7 10.80 0.08 -3.53
C ASP A 7 11.80 -0.51 -2.51
N GLY A 8 12.19 0.29 -1.51
CA GLY A 8 12.99 -0.18 -0.39
C GLY A 8 12.28 -1.28 0.40
N LEU A 9 11.00 -1.10 0.70
CA LEU A 9 10.19 -2.10 1.40
C LEU A 9 10.07 -3.41 0.59
N ALA A 10 9.82 -3.34 -0.71
CA ALA A 10 9.76 -4.51 -1.57
C ALA A 10 11.07 -5.30 -1.55
N THR A 11 12.22 -4.60 -1.60
CA THR A 11 13.55 -5.20 -1.51
C THR A 11 13.79 -5.89 -0.15
N GLU A 12 13.37 -5.28 0.95
CA GLU A 12 13.49 -5.88 2.29
C GLU A 12 12.58 -7.10 2.45
N VAL A 13 11.38 -7.08 1.88
CA VAL A 13 10.46 -8.24 1.88
C VAL A 13 11.06 -9.40 1.07
N ASP A 14 11.62 -9.15 -0.11
CA ASP A 14 12.29 -10.17 -0.93
C ASP A 14 13.49 -10.77 -0.20
N ARG A 15 14.29 -9.95 0.48
CA ARG A 15 15.41 -10.42 1.31
C ARG A 15 14.94 -11.28 2.49
N GLY A 16 13.84 -10.87 3.14
CA GLY A 16 13.22 -11.64 4.20
C GLY A 16 12.74 -13.01 3.71
N ALA A 17 12.10 -13.06 2.55
CA ALA A 17 11.63 -14.31 1.93
C ALA A 17 12.80 -15.28 1.64
N ASP A 18 13.94 -14.78 1.10
CA ASP A 18 15.14 -15.59 0.88
C ASP A 18 15.71 -16.17 2.20
N LEU A 19 15.74 -15.37 3.27
CA LEU A 19 16.18 -15.84 4.59
C LEU A 19 15.28 -16.94 5.15
N VAL A 20 13.97 -16.80 5.02
CA VAL A 20 12.99 -17.80 5.46
C VAL A 20 13.12 -19.08 4.64
N GLN A 21 13.33 -18.98 3.32
CA GLN A 21 13.56 -20.12 2.46
C GLN A 21 14.82 -20.91 2.89
N ARG A 22 15.92 -20.23 3.13
CA ARG A 22 17.17 -20.86 3.63
C ARG A 22 16.99 -21.51 5.00
N LEU A 23 16.16 -20.92 5.87
CA LEU A 23 15.81 -21.50 7.15
C LEU A 23 15.06 -22.83 6.97
N ALA A 24 14.09 -22.88 6.05
CA ALA A 24 13.36 -24.10 5.72
C ALA A 24 14.27 -25.20 5.17
N GLU A 25 15.20 -24.86 4.27
CA GLU A 25 16.20 -25.79 3.71
C GLU A 25 17.13 -26.32 4.79
N SER A 26 17.64 -25.46 5.68
CA SER A 26 18.49 -25.84 6.80
C SER A 26 17.75 -26.77 7.78
N SER A 27 16.48 -26.47 8.06
CA SER A 27 15.63 -27.30 8.91
C SER A 27 15.38 -28.67 8.29
N THR A 28 15.22 -28.76 6.98
CA THR A 28 15.10 -30.04 6.27
C THR A 28 16.39 -30.89 6.41
N SER A 29 17.55 -30.26 6.29
CA SER A 29 18.84 -30.91 6.48
C SER A 29 19.02 -31.43 7.91
N ILE A 30 18.60 -30.62 8.91
CA ILE A 30 18.63 -31.06 10.32
C ILE A 30 17.71 -32.27 10.51
N GLY A 31 16.52 -32.29 9.94
CA GLY A 31 15.60 -33.42 9.99
C GLY A 31 16.19 -34.70 9.45
N GLN A 32 16.97 -34.64 8.36
CA GLN A 32 17.69 -35.81 7.82
C GLN A 32 18.74 -36.32 8.77
N VAL A 33 19.51 -35.41 9.40
CA VAL A 33 20.54 -35.81 10.40
C VAL A 33 19.90 -36.47 11.63
N LEU A 34 18.75 -35.94 12.09
CA LEU A 34 18.04 -36.53 13.23
C LEU A 34 17.54 -37.94 12.95
N LYS A 35 17.09 -38.21 11.73
CA LYS A 35 16.72 -39.56 11.31
C LYS A 35 17.91 -40.53 11.38
N VAL A 36 19.09 -40.11 10.95
CA VAL A 36 20.32 -40.91 11.07
C VAL A 36 20.68 -41.16 12.54
N ILE A 37 20.54 -40.14 13.41
CA ILE A 37 20.80 -40.30 14.86
C ILE A 37 19.80 -41.27 15.47
N GLU A 38 18.52 -41.22 15.10
CA GLU A 38 17.50 -42.18 15.59
C GLU A 38 17.84 -43.61 15.15
N ASP A 39 18.27 -43.82 13.91
CA ASP A 39 18.68 -45.13 13.38
C ASP A 39 19.92 -45.68 14.13
N ILE A 40 20.93 -44.83 14.35
CA ILE A 40 22.13 -45.20 15.14
C ILE A 40 21.74 -45.56 16.57
N ALA A 41 20.90 -44.76 17.21
CA ALA A 41 20.44 -45.06 18.57
C ALA A 41 19.66 -46.38 18.63
N GLN A 42 18.85 -46.69 17.64
CA GLN A 42 18.14 -47.96 17.55
C GLN A 42 19.12 -49.15 17.39
N GLN A 43 20.09 -49.02 16.47
CA GLN A 43 21.11 -50.05 16.28
C GLN A 43 21.97 -50.27 17.55
N THR A 44 22.36 -49.16 18.21
CA THR A 44 23.11 -49.24 19.49
C THR A 44 22.28 -49.93 20.56
N GLY A 45 21.01 -49.68 20.65
CA GLY A 45 20.09 -50.36 21.58
C GLY A 45 19.97 -51.87 21.31
N LEU A 46 19.94 -52.28 20.04
CA LEU A 46 19.94 -53.69 19.66
C LEU A 46 21.27 -54.38 19.97
N LEU A 47 22.41 -53.71 19.72
CA LEU A 47 23.73 -54.21 20.08
C LEU A 47 23.87 -54.38 21.61
N ALA A 48 23.39 -53.41 22.37
CA ALA A 48 23.36 -53.47 23.83
C ALA A 48 22.47 -54.62 24.34
N LEU A 49 21.35 -54.87 23.69
CA LEU A 49 20.48 -56.03 24.03
C LEU A 49 21.22 -57.36 23.78
N ASN A 50 21.84 -57.48 22.62
CA ASN A 50 22.63 -58.69 22.29
C ASN A 50 23.80 -58.91 23.30
N ALA A 51 24.50 -57.82 23.66
CA ALA A 51 25.54 -57.86 24.69
C ALA A 51 24.97 -58.24 26.06
N THR A 52 23.79 -57.81 26.43
CA THR A 52 23.13 -58.19 27.67
C THR A 52 22.81 -59.70 27.69
N ILE A 53 22.34 -60.25 26.57
CA ILE A 53 22.04 -61.69 26.42
C ILE A 53 23.31 -62.53 26.57
N GLU A 54 24.36 -62.08 25.87
CA GLU A 54 25.66 -62.79 25.91
C GLU A 54 26.32 -62.78 27.34
N ALA A 55 26.23 -61.62 28.00
CA ALA A 55 26.67 -61.48 29.40
C ALA A 55 25.88 -62.36 30.34
N ALA A 56 24.57 -62.55 30.13
CA ALA A 56 23.76 -63.48 30.91
C ALA A 56 24.21 -64.98 30.67
N HIS A 57 24.56 -65.27 29.42
CA HIS A 57 25.05 -66.62 29.05
C HIS A 57 26.39 -66.94 29.71
N ALA A 58 27.28 -65.96 29.95
CA ALA A 58 28.58 -66.10 30.65
C ALA A 58 28.46 -66.26 32.18
N GLY A 59 27.22 -66.21 32.73
CA GLY A 59 26.95 -66.40 34.14
C GLY A 59 27.67 -65.38 35.05
N GLU A 60 28.30 -65.85 36.14
CA GLU A 60 28.96 -64.94 37.10
C GLU A 60 30.10 -64.09 36.46
N GLN A 61 30.79 -64.60 35.41
CA GLN A 61 31.84 -63.87 34.71
C GLN A 61 31.28 -62.70 33.85
N GLY A 62 30.02 -62.78 33.48
CA GLY A 62 29.37 -61.76 32.65
C GLY A 62 28.74 -60.62 33.43
N ARG A 63 28.67 -60.66 34.79
CA ARG A 63 27.89 -59.66 35.57
C ARG A 63 28.28 -58.17 35.29
N GLY A 64 29.59 -57.90 35.21
CA GLY A 64 30.09 -56.53 34.90
C GLY A 64 29.69 -56.07 33.51
N PHE A 65 29.77 -56.99 32.53
CA PHE A 65 29.34 -56.68 31.14
C PHE A 65 27.84 -56.47 31.03
N ALA A 66 27.00 -57.18 31.78
CA ALA A 66 25.56 -57.01 31.83
C ALA A 66 25.16 -55.59 32.31
N VAL A 67 25.87 -55.07 33.33
CA VAL A 67 25.63 -53.69 33.83
C VAL A 67 25.97 -52.63 32.76
N VAL A 68 27.14 -52.80 32.11
CA VAL A 68 27.55 -51.86 31.05
C VAL A 68 26.55 -51.90 29.86
N ALA A 69 26.19 -53.11 29.44
CA ALA A 69 25.24 -53.30 28.37
C ALA A 69 23.85 -52.68 28.72
N GLY A 70 23.40 -52.86 29.96
CA GLY A 70 22.16 -52.19 30.46
C GLY A 70 22.24 -50.68 30.40
N ASN A 71 23.37 -50.11 30.84
CA ASN A 71 23.57 -48.65 30.75
C ASN A 71 23.59 -48.14 29.31
N VAL A 72 24.26 -48.83 28.38
CA VAL A 72 24.29 -48.49 26.96
C VAL A 72 22.88 -48.53 26.34
N ARG A 73 22.08 -49.57 26.71
CA ARG A 73 20.69 -49.67 26.26
C ARG A 73 19.83 -48.51 26.75
N THR A 74 19.98 -48.12 28.02
CA THR A 74 19.27 -46.95 28.58
C THR A 74 19.67 -45.67 27.85
N LEU A 75 20.96 -45.44 27.62
CA LEU A 75 21.48 -44.28 26.92
C LEU A 75 20.96 -44.23 25.46
N SER A 76 20.92 -45.37 24.77
CA SER A 76 20.40 -45.45 23.40
C SER A 76 18.91 -45.11 23.34
N THR A 77 18.12 -45.53 24.34
CA THR A 77 16.69 -45.17 24.44
C THR A 77 16.55 -43.67 24.66
N GLN A 78 17.28 -43.07 25.58
CA GLN A 78 17.25 -41.62 25.84
C GLN A 78 17.69 -40.82 24.60
N THR A 79 18.74 -41.29 23.91
CA THR A 79 19.19 -40.64 22.65
C THR A 79 18.09 -40.63 21.58
N ARG A 80 17.40 -41.76 21.41
CA ARG A 80 16.28 -41.87 20.46
C ARG A 80 15.12 -40.98 20.84
N GLU A 81 14.75 -40.92 22.12
CA GLU A 81 13.69 -40.01 22.60
C GLU A 81 14.05 -38.55 22.38
N SER A 82 15.27 -38.13 22.68
CA SER A 82 15.77 -36.78 22.42
C SER A 82 15.78 -36.44 20.94
N ALA A 83 16.23 -37.38 20.08
CA ALA A 83 16.20 -37.17 18.62
C ALA A 83 14.79 -36.95 18.09
N ARG A 84 13.80 -37.72 18.61
CA ARG A 84 12.38 -37.53 18.25
C ARG A 84 11.82 -36.19 18.69
N GLU A 85 12.16 -35.75 19.89
CA GLU A 85 11.71 -34.45 20.40
C GLU A 85 12.28 -33.29 19.56
N ILE A 86 13.57 -33.36 19.19
CA ILE A 86 14.19 -32.37 18.32
C ILE A 86 13.55 -32.43 16.92
N ALA A 87 13.22 -33.63 16.38
CA ALA A 87 12.55 -33.78 15.11
C ALA A 87 11.16 -33.08 15.10
N ARG A 88 10.42 -33.18 16.21
CA ARG A 88 9.16 -32.47 16.40
C ARG A 88 9.35 -30.94 16.36
N ILE A 89 10.36 -30.44 17.07
CA ILE A 89 10.69 -29.00 17.07
C ILE A 89 11.07 -28.52 15.66
N VAL A 90 11.83 -29.32 14.90
CA VAL A 90 12.25 -29.02 13.54
C VAL A 90 11.02 -28.95 12.59
N THR A 91 10.06 -29.88 12.75
CA THR A 91 8.83 -29.85 11.97
C THR A 91 8.02 -28.58 12.27
N GLU A 92 7.85 -28.21 13.54
CA GLU A 92 7.17 -26.97 13.93
C GLU A 92 7.89 -25.73 13.37
N LEU A 93 9.21 -25.74 13.31
CA LEU A 93 10.01 -24.67 12.74
C LEU A 93 9.82 -24.55 11.21
N GLN A 94 9.69 -25.69 10.50
CA GLN A 94 9.36 -25.72 9.07
C GLN A 94 7.97 -25.14 8.80
N ASP A 95 6.98 -25.50 9.61
CA ASP A 95 5.62 -24.98 9.48
C ASP A 95 5.60 -23.46 9.67
N ARG A 96 6.26 -22.96 10.73
CA ARG A 96 6.37 -21.51 10.98
C ARG A 96 7.15 -20.78 9.87
N ALA A 97 8.19 -21.39 9.31
CA ALA A 97 8.90 -20.83 8.16
C ALA A 97 7.99 -20.72 6.93
N SER A 98 7.17 -21.75 6.68
CA SER A 98 6.19 -21.72 5.58
C SER A 98 5.14 -20.61 5.76
N GLU A 99 4.61 -20.45 6.98
CA GLU A 99 3.68 -19.36 7.30
C GLU A 99 4.33 -17.98 7.11
N ALA A 100 5.58 -17.81 7.56
CA ALA A 100 6.32 -16.56 7.39
C ALA A 100 6.58 -16.25 5.91
N ALA A 101 6.91 -17.24 5.08
CA ALA A 101 7.07 -17.07 3.63
C ALA A 101 5.77 -16.63 2.98
N ALA A 102 4.64 -17.23 3.33
CA ALA A 102 3.32 -16.84 2.82
C ALA A 102 2.97 -15.39 3.21
N ALA A 103 3.22 -15.01 4.48
CA ALA A 103 2.99 -13.63 4.95
C ALA A 103 3.87 -12.60 4.21
N MET A 104 5.11 -12.95 3.86
CA MET A 104 5.99 -12.09 3.07
C MET A 104 5.49 -11.91 1.64
N LEU A 105 5.00 -12.97 0.98
CA LEU A 105 4.42 -12.88 -0.35
C LEU A 105 3.17 -11.98 -0.36
N GLU A 106 2.32 -12.12 0.65
CA GLU A 106 1.15 -11.23 0.81
C GLU A 106 1.58 -9.78 1.06
N GLY A 107 2.57 -9.57 1.93
CA GLY A 107 3.15 -8.24 2.18
C GLY A 107 3.68 -7.58 0.92
N ARG A 108 4.38 -8.33 0.07
CA ARG A 108 4.85 -7.86 -1.25
C ARG A 108 3.69 -7.45 -2.16
N ALA A 109 2.66 -8.28 -2.26
CA ALA A 109 1.49 -7.97 -3.09
C ALA A 109 0.79 -6.68 -2.61
N ARG A 110 0.63 -6.51 -1.29
CA ARG A 110 0.07 -5.28 -0.70
C ARG A 110 0.94 -4.05 -0.96
N ALA A 111 2.26 -4.18 -0.84
CA ALA A 111 3.18 -3.09 -1.15
C ALA A 111 3.05 -2.65 -2.61
N GLN A 112 2.99 -3.59 -3.56
CA GLN A 112 2.79 -3.31 -4.98
C GLN A 112 1.44 -2.62 -5.25
N ALA A 113 0.35 -3.07 -4.62
CA ALA A 113 -0.96 -2.42 -4.73
C ALA A 113 -0.91 -0.97 -4.23
N THR A 114 -0.25 -0.71 -3.10
CA THR A 114 -0.09 0.64 -2.54
C THR A 114 0.68 1.57 -3.49
N VAL A 115 1.68 1.07 -4.23
CA VAL A 115 2.37 1.85 -5.28
C VAL A 115 1.38 2.29 -6.36
N GLN A 116 0.54 1.37 -6.85
CA GLN A 116 -0.43 1.69 -7.89
C GLN A 116 -1.47 2.72 -7.43
N GLU A 117 -1.95 2.59 -6.19
CA GLU A 117 -2.86 3.57 -5.59
C GLU A 117 -2.21 4.95 -5.45
N ALA A 118 -0.94 5.01 -5.03
CA ALA A 118 -0.20 6.26 -4.92
C ALA A 118 0.03 6.93 -6.28
N LEU A 119 0.27 6.15 -7.35
CA LEU A 119 0.39 6.67 -8.71
C LEU A 119 -0.94 7.23 -9.21
N ALA A 120 -2.04 6.52 -9.01
CA ALA A 120 -3.38 7.00 -9.37
C ALA A 120 -3.77 8.28 -8.62
N ALA A 121 -3.45 8.37 -7.31
CA ALA A 121 -3.66 9.58 -6.53
C ALA A 121 -2.85 10.77 -7.05
N ARG A 122 -1.60 10.54 -7.47
CA ARG A 122 -0.77 11.58 -8.09
C ARG A 122 -1.37 12.08 -9.40
N GLU A 123 -1.80 11.19 -10.27
CA GLU A 123 -2.45 11.56 -11.54
C GLU A 123 -3.73 12.39 -11.31
N ALA A 124 -4.52 12.03 -10.29
CA ALA A 124 -5.70 12.82 -9.92
C ALA A 124 -5.31 14.23 -9.42
N LEU A 125 -4.23 14.36 -8.63
CA LEU A 125 -3.72 15.66 -8.18
C LEU A 125 -3.21 16.51 -9.34
N ASP A 126 -2.49 15.93 -10.29
CA ASP A 126 -2.03 16.63 -11.50
C ASP A 126 -3.24 17.12 -12.34
N GLY A 127 -4.32 16.33 -12.39
CA GLY A 127 -5.59 16.73 -13.01
C GLY A 127 -6.29 17.90 -12.30
N ILE A 128 -6.26 17.94 -10.97
CA ILE A 128 -6.78 19.04 -10.15
C ILE A 128 -5.96 20.32 -10.40
N ASP A 129 -4.65 20.24 -10.40
CA ASP A 129 -3.75 21.36 -10.66
C ASP A 129 -4.05 22.00 -12.04
N ALA A 130 -4.17 21.16 -13.08
CA ALA A 130 -4.56 21.62 -14.41
C ALA A 130 -5.96 22.26 -14.44
N ALA A 131 -6.91 21.81 -13.62
CA ALA A 131 -8.22 22.42 -13.50
C ALA A 131 -8.17 23.80 -12.80
N VAL A 132 -7.35 23.91 -11.75
CA VAL A 132 -7.12 25.20 -11.05
C VAL A 132 -6.54 26.23 -12.00
N HIS A 133 -5.53 25.90 -12.78
CA HIS A 133 -4.96 26.83 -13.79
C HIS A 133 -6.00 27.26 -14.84
N ARG A 134 -6.90 26.37 -15.26
CA ARG A 134 -8.01 26.76 -16.16
C ARG A 134 -8.98 27.72 -15.49
N ILE A 135 -9.29 27.54 -14.22
CA ILE A 135 -10.14 28.44 -13.44
C ILE A 135 -9.49 29.81 -13.31
N GLU A 136 -8.19 29.89 -13.04
CA GLU A 136 -7.44 31.15 -12.98
C GLU A 136 -7.51 31.91 -14.32
N ALA A 137 -7.28 31.23 -15.45
CA ALA A 137 -7.39 31.82 -16.77
C ALA A 137 -8.82 32.32 -17.07
N MET A 138 -9.86 31.56 -16.70
CA MET A 138 -11.26 31.98 -16.84
C MET A 138 -11.57 33.19 -15.96
N ASN A 139 -11.10 33.22 -14.72
CA ASN A 139 -11.32 34.37 -13.84
C ASN A 139 -10.70 35.66 -14.42
N HIS A 140 -9.50 35.54 -15.02
CA HIS A 140 -8.85 36.68 -15.69
C HIS A 140 -9.68 37.19 -16.88
N ALA A 141 -10.19 36.27 -17.70
CA ALA A 141 -11.08 36.63 -18.82
C ALA A 141 -12.38 37.28 -18.33
N ILE A 142 -13.00 36.77 -17.26
CA ILE A 142 -14.21 37.37 -16.66
C ILE A 142 -13.93 38.77 -16.12
N ALA A 143 -12.79 38.99 -15.44
CA ALA A 143 -12.38 40.30 -14.95
C ALA A 143 -12.26 41.32 -16.12
N THR A 144 -11.57 40.93 -17.20
CA THR A 144 -11.44 41.76 -18.40
C THR A 144 -12.81 42.07 -19.03
N ALA A 145 -13.68 41.09 -19.17
CA ALA A 145 -15.04 41.31 -19.70
C ALA A 145 -15.88 42.23 -18.80
N ALA A 146 -15.74 42.12 -17.47
CA ALA A 146 -16.43 42.99 -16.52
C ALA A 146 -15.94 44.45 -16.63
N GLU A 147 -14.66 44.69 -16.85
CA GLU A 147 -14.11 46.01 -17.09
C GLU A 147 -14.65 46.60 -18.38
N GLU A 148 -14.68 45.83 -19.49
CA GLU A 148 -15.29 46.26 -20.77
C GLU A 148 -16.76 46.58 -20.61
N GLN A 149 -17.55 45.75 -19.92
CA GLN A 149 -18.95 46.01 -19.64
C GLN A 149 -19.17 47.30 -18.82
N SER A 150 -18.28 47.60 -17.87
CA SER A 150 -18.34 48.83 -17.08
C SER A 150 -18.16 50.07 -17.98
N VAL A 151 -17.23 50.03 -18.93
CA VAL A 151 -17.00 51.11 -19.89
C VAL A 151 -18.25 51.31 -20.77
N VAL A 152 -18.82 50.22 -21.32
CA VAL A 152 -20.04 50.29 -22.15
C VAL A 152 -21.23 50.84 -21.35
N ALA A 153 -21.39 50.42 -20.08
CA ALA A 153 -22.45 50.94 -19.20
C ALA A 153 -22.32 52.45 -18.95
N GLN A 154 -21.10 52.97 -18.80
CA GLN A 154 -20.84 54.41 -18.67
C GLN A 154 -21.19 55.16 -19.96
N GLU A 155 -20.87 54.61 -21.14
CA GLU A 155 -21.21 55.19 -22.43
C GLU A 155 -22.74 55.27 -22.65
N ILE A 156 -23.44 54.14 -22.34
CA ILE A 156 -24.92 54.13 -22.37
C ILE A 156 -25.51 55.17 -21.43
N SER A 157 -24.99 55.36 -20.24
CA SER A 157 -25.44 56.39 -19.30
C SER A 157 -25.29 57.79 -19.85
N LYS A 158 -24.17 58.09 -20.51
CA LYS A 158 -23.92 59.37 -21.17
C LYS A 158 -24.90 59.61 -22.34
N ASP A 159 -25.16 58.56 -23.12
CA ASP A 159 -26.13 58.66 -24.24
C ASP A 159 -27.55 58.88 -23.74
N LEU A 160 -27.97 58.25 -22.63
CA LEU A 160 -29.26 58.50 -22.00
C LEU A 160 -29.44 59.94 -21.54
N VAL A 161 -28.39 60.55 -20.95
CA VAL A 161 -28.42 62.00 -20.61
C VAL A 161 -28.57 62.87 -21.87
N THR A 162 -27.85 62.48 -22.91
CA THR A 162 -27.98 63.25 -24.21
C THR A 162 -29.35 63.11 -24.81
N ILE A 163 -29.95 61.92 -24.79
CA ILE A 163 -31.33 61.68 -25.26
C ILE A 163 -32.36 62.49 -24.43
N SER A 164 -32.18 62.46 -23.09
CA SER A 164 -33.04 63.21 -22.16
C SER A 164 -33.03 64.71 -22.49
N ASN A 165 -31.82 65.29 -22.67
CA ASN A 165 -31.68 66.70 -23.01
C ASN A 165 -32.32 67.05 -24.38
N ARG A 166 -32.12 66.20 -25.40
CA ARG A 166 -32.78 66.38 -26.73
C ARG A 166 -34.31 66.28 -26.66
N SER A 167 -34.83 65.35 -25.85
CA SER A 167 -36.29 65.23 -25.64
C SER A 167 -36.86 66.44 -24.96
N ALA A 168 -36.17 67.07 -24.01
CA ALA A 168 -36.57 68.30 -23.39
C ALA A 168 -36.65 69.47 -24.45
N HIS A 169 -35.62 69.61 -25.29
CA HIS A 169 -35.58 70.58 -26.37
C HIS A 169 -36.70 70.36 -27.41
N ILE A 170 -37.03 69.13 -27.78
CA ILE A 170 -38.14 68.81 -28.68
C ILE A 170 -39.47 69.20 -28.06
N SER A 171 -39.64 68.95 -26.73
CA SER A 171 -40.87 69.40 -26.03
C SER A 171 -41.05 70.93 -26.06
N GLU A 172 -39.97 71.67 -25.72
CA GLU A 172 -39.98 73.13 -25.79
C GLU A 172 -40.30 73.64 -27.21
N GLY A 173 -39.66 73.09 -28.25
CA GLY A 173 -39.89 73.40 -29.65
C GLY A 173 -41.36 73.10 -30.10
N SER A 174 -41.92 71.98 -29.61
CA SER A 174 -43.33 71.64 -29.92
C SER A 174 -44.30 72.58 -29.25
N GLU A 175 -44.04 73.10 -28.06
CA GLU A 175 -44.87 74.14 -27.42
C GLU A 175 -44.80 75.48 -28.15
N GLU A 176 -43.61 75.82 -28.66
CA GLU A 176 -43.44 77.03 -29.45
C GLU A 176 -44.14 76.96 -30.79
N VAL A 177 -44.09 75.83 -31.49
CA VAL A 177 -44.87 75.59 -32.72
C VAL A 177 -46.38 75.66 -32.45
N ALA A 178 -46.86 75.05 -31.36
CA ALA A 178 -48.26 75.12 -30.96
C ALA A 178 -48.74 76.59 -30.72
N ARG A 179 -47.93 77.35 -29.99
CA ARG A 179 -48.21 78.80 -29.75
C ARG A 179 -48.22 79.59 -31.03
N THR A 180 -47.30 79.40 -31.93
CA THR A 180 -47.21 80.10 -33.20
C THR A 180 -48.42 79.77 -34.13
N SER A 181 -48.80 78.46 -34.13
CA SER A 181 -49.94 77.96 -34.87
C SER A 181 -51.25 78.56 -34.37
N THR A 182 -51.41 78.71 -33.04
CA THR A 182 -52.60 79.38 -32.45
C THR A 182 -52.66 80.89 -32.82
N GLY A 183 -51.51 81.57 -32.77
CA GLY A 183 -51.44 82.98 -33.16
C GLY A 183 -51.69 83.21 -34.65
N LEU A 184 -51.28 82.30 -35.52
CA LEU A 184 -51.60 82.31 -36.94
C LEU A 184 -53.11 82.08 -37.22
N ALA A 185 -53.78 81.24 -36.49
CA ALA A 185 -55.23 81.02 -36.59
C ALA A 185 -56.03 82.24 -36.14
N GLU A 186 -55.59 82.98 -35.13
CA GLU A 186 -56.20 84.25 -34.71
C GLU A 186 -55.99 85.36 -35.69
N LEU A 187 -54.92 85.41 -36.44
CA LEU A 187 -54.67 86.40 -37.48
C LEU A 187 -55.44 86.12 -38.79
N SER A 188 -55.97 84.93 -38.97
CA SER A 188 -56.70 84.47 -40.16
C SER A 188 -58.23 84.53 -40.00
N SER A 189 -58.72 84.90 -38.87
CA SER A 189 -60.14 85.09 -38.57
C SER A 189 -60.50 86.57 -38.56
#